data_1232dc075cb618d52a186e8c9072cbfc
#
_entry.id   1232dc075cb618d52a186e8c9072cbfc
#
_cell.length_a   1.000
_cell.length_b   1.000
_cell.length_c   1.000
_cell.angle_alpha   90.00
_cell.angle_beta   90.00
_cell.angle_gamma   90.00
#
_symmetry.space_group_name_H-M   'P 1'
#
loop_
_entity.id
_entity.type
_entity.pdbx_description
1 polymer ?
#
loop_
_entity_poly.entity_id
_entity_poly.type
_entity_poly.pdbx_seq_one_letter_code
_entity_poly.pdbx_strand_id
1 'polypeptide(L)' 'MKINVLAFGVAKEIFGSSLVSLELTNDATIYNLKYLLEQQYPRLKQLASYMVAVNNEYALPGDTIHERDEIAIIPPVSGG' A
#
# COMPACT_ATOMS: atom_id res chain seq x y z
N MET A 1 12.85 -8.77 1.61
CA MET A 1 13.21 -7.51 0.91
C MET A 1 12.56 -6.32 1.58
N LYS A 2 13.22 -5.19 1.54
CA LYS A 2 12.68 -3.96 2.11
C LYS A 2 11.94 -3.19 1.01
N ILE A 3 10.67 -2.85 1.30
CA ILE A 3 9.82 -2.14 0.35
C ILE A 3 9.43 -0.80 0.96
N ASN A 4 9.49 0.25 0.16
CA ASN A 4 9.04 1.58 0.55
C ASN A 4 7.67 1.84 -0.07
N VAL A 5 6.73 2.29 0.74
CA VAL A 5 5.36 2.54 0.32
C VAL A 5 5.04 4.00 0.52
N LEU A 6 4.65 4.68 -0.55
CA LEU A 6 4.24 6.08 -0.51
C LEU A 6 2.76 6.16 -0.11
N ALA A 7 2.43 7.16 0.67
CA ALA A 7 1.05 7.38 1.11
C ALA A 7 0.60 8.78 0.74
N PHE A 8 -0.66 8.88 0.28
CA PHE A 8 -1.25 10.14 -0.13
C PHE A 8 -2.58 10.36 0.59
N GLY A 9 -2.96 11.63 0.73
CA GLY A 9 -4.25 12.00 1.30
C GLY A 9 -4.48 11.39 2.68
N VAL A 10 -5.64 10.77 2.89
CA VAL A 10 -6.00 10.21 4.18
C VAL A 10 -5.10 9.05 4.58
N ALA A 11 -4.52 8.34 3.61
CA ALA A 11 -3.58 7.26 3.94
C ALA A 11 -2.34 7.82 4.64
N LYS A 12 -1.88 8.99 4.22
CA LYS A 12 -0.77 9.66 4.88
C LYS A 12 -1.08 9.97 6.33
N GLU A 13 -2.31 10.38 6.61
CA GLU A 13 -2.74 10.65 7.98
C GLU A 13 -2.78 9.37 8.81
N ILE A 14 -3.24 8.27 8.22
CA ILE A 14 -3.31 6.98 8.90
C ILE A 14 -1.91 6.49 9.27
N PHE A 15 -0.98 6.60 8.35
CA PHE A 15 0.40 6.14 8.57
C PHE A 15 1.21 7.11 9.43
N GLY A 16 0.81 8.36 9.50
CA GLY A 16 1.56 9.40 10.19
C GLY A 16 2.79 9.85 9.42
N SER A 17 2.90 9.47 8.16
CA SER A 17 4.07 9.75 7.33
C SER A 17 3.71 9.56 5.87
N SER A 18 4.42 10.24 4.99
CA SER A 18 4.23 10.05 3.54
C SER A 18 4.99 8.84 3.01
N LEU A 19 5.82 8.21 3.83
CA LEU A 19 6.62 7.06 3.43
C LEU A 19 6.66 6.05 4.57
N VAL A 20 6.36 4.80 4.25
CA VAL A 20 6.42 3.69 5.21
C VAL A 20 7.29 2.59 4.62
N SER A 21 8.18 2.03 5.43
CA SER A 21 9.04 0.92 5.00
C SER A 21 8.56 -0.38 5.62
N LEU A 22 8.55 -1.44 4.83
CA LEU A 22 8.11 -2.77 5.26
C LEU A 22 9.11 -3.82 4.82
N GLU A 23 9.23 -4.88 5.62
CA GLU A 23 9.97 -6.07 5.21
C GLU A 23 8.98 -7.10 4.67
N LEU A 24 9.22 -7.56 3.45
CA LEU A 24 8.39 -8.57 2.81
C LEU A 24 9.26 -9.74 2.34
N THR A 25 8.65 -10.90 2.17
CA THR A 25 9.34 -12.04 1.57
C THR A 25 9.57 -11.74 0.09
N ASN A 26 10.54 -12.46 -0.52
CA ASN A 26 10.94 -12.18 -1.90
C ASN A 26 9.87 -12.50 -2.94
N ASP A 27 8.85 -13.26 -2.56
CA ASP A 27 7.76 -13.62 -3.47
C ASP A 27 6.43 -13.02 -3.03
N ALA A 28 6.47 -11.98 -2.22
CA ALA A 28 5.25 -11.36 -1.70
C ALA A 28 4.41 -10.76 -2.82
N THR A 29 3.09 -10.80 -2.61
CA THR A 29 2.13 -10.23 -3.54
C THR A 29 1.53 -8.96 -2.96
N ILE A 30 0.74 -8.28 -3.78
CA ILE A 30 0.00 -7.10 -3.33
C ILE A 30 -0.96 -7.48 -2.19
N TYR A 31 -1.58 -8.66 -2.26
CA TYR A 31 -2.41 -9.14 -1.17
C TYR A 31 -1.62 -9.20 0.15
N ASN A 32 -0.41 -9.74 0.10
CA ASN A 32 0.44 -9.83 1.29
C ASN A 32 0.78 -8.45 1.84
N LEU A 33 1.06 -7.51 0.95
CA LEU A 33 1.37 -6.13 1.34
C LEU A 33 0.17 -5.49 2.05
N LYS A 34 -1.01 -5.61 1.48
CA LYS A 34 -2.21 -5.03 2.08
C LYS A 34 -2.50 -5.65 3.43
N TYR A 35 -2.35 -6.96 3.54
CA TYR A 35 -2.57 -7.66 4.80
C TYR A 35 -1.64 -7.10 5.88
N LEU A 36 -0.35 -7.00 5.56
CA LEU A 36 0.62 -6.52 6.53
C LEU A 36 0.37 -5.07 6.94
N LEU A 37 0.06 -4.21 5.97
CA LEU A 37 -0.26 -2.81 6.26
C LEU A 37 -1.48 -2.69 7.17
N GLU A 38 -2.51 -3.50 6.92
CA GLU A 38 -3.73 -3.46 7.71
C GLU A 38 -3.51 -4.01 9.12
N GLN A 39 -2.54 -4.89 9.30
CA GLN A 39 -2.16 -5.35 10.63
C GLN A 39 -1.45 -4.26 11.42
N GLN A 40 -0.57 -3.52 10.77
CA GLN A 40 0.17 -2.45 11.44
C GLN A 40 -0.66 -1.17 11.59
N TYR A 41 -1.57 -0.93 10.67
CA TYR A 41 -2.41 0.27 10.65
C TYR A 41 -3.87 -0.13 10.49
N PRO A 42 -4.53 -0.56 11.58
CA PRO A 42 -5.91 -1.04 11.49
C PRO A 42 -6.90 -0.03 10.90
N ARG A 43 -6.61 1.26 11.02
CA ARG A 43 -7.48 2.29 10.44
C ARG A 43 -7.55 2.19 8.92
N LEU A 44 -6.55 1.57 8.30
CA LEU A 44 -6.55 1.40 6.85
C LEU A 44 -7.71 0.54 6.38
N LYS A 45 -8.12 -0.42 7.21
CA LYS A 45 -9.27 -1.28 6.89
C LYS A 45 -10.58 -0.49 6.79
N GLN A 46 -10.63 0.69 7.40
CA GLN A 46 -11.83 1.51 7.40
C GLN A 46 -11.98 2.30 6.10
N LEU A 47 -10.93 2.37 5.29
CA LEU A 47 -11.03 2.98 3.97
C LEU A 47 -11.71 1.99 3.03
N ALA A 48 -12.84 2.40 2.47
CA ALA A 48 -13.73 1.50 1.75
C ALA A 48 -13.09 0.88 0.51
N SER A 49 -12.27 1.58 -0.22
CA SER A 49 -11.74 1.04 -1.47
C SER A 49 -10.46 1.76 -1.88
N TYR A 50 -9.47 1.68 -0.99
CA TYR A 50 -8.17 2.21 -1.39
C TYR A 50 -7.53 1.29 -2.43
N MET A 51 -6.69 1.86 -3.26
CA MET A 51 -6.01 1.15 -4.32
C MET A 51 -4.51 1.09 -4.04
N VAL A 52 -3.85 0.09 -4.60
CA VAL A 52 -2.39 0.01 -4.57
C VAL A 52 -1.89 0.20 -5.98
N ALA A 53 -0.98 1.16 -6.16
CA ALA A 53 -0.32 1.38 -7.44
C ALA A 53 1.12 0.92 -7.35
N VAL A 54 1.59 0.25 -8.39
CA VAL A 54 2.97 -0.21 -8.51
C VAL A 54 3.53 0.37 -9.79
N ASN A 55 4.58 1.17 -9.67
CA ASN A 55 5.22 1.83 -10.81
C ASN A 55 4.19 2.59 -11.66
N ASN A 56 3.31 3.33 -10.98
CA ASN A 56 2.28 4.20 -11.59
C ASN A 56 1.14 3.45 -12.28
N GLU A 57 0.97 2.16 -11.98
CA GLU A 57 -0.13 1.39 -12.51
C GLU A 57 -0.88 0.72 -11.36
N TYR A 58 -2.20 0.69 -11.43
CA TYR A 58 -2.98 -0.01 -10.41
C TYR A 58 -2.67 -1.50 -10.45
N ALA A 59 -2.44 -2.06 -9.29
CA ALA A 59 -2.05 -3.45 -9.16
C ALA A 59 -3.21 -4.32 -8.71
N LEU A 60 -3.15 -5.59 -9.10
CA LEU A 60 -4.12 -6.60 -8.69
C LEU A 60 -3.58 -7.36 -7.48
N PRO A 61 -4.46 -7.94 -6.64
CA PRO A 61 -4.01 -8.64 -5.43
C PRO A 61 -2.98 -9.74 -5.66
N GLY A 62 -3.05 -10.41 -6.81
CA GLY A 62 -2.12 -11.50 -7.12
C GLY A 62 -0.80 -11.07 -7.73
N ASP A 63 -0.64 -9.78 -8.00
CA ASP A 63 0.61 -9.32 -8.60
C ASP A 63 1.78 -9.46 -7.63
N THR A 64 2.90 -9.95 -8.14
CA THR A 64 4.12 -10.10 -7.34
C THR A 64 4.85 -8.78 -7.21
N ILE A 65 5.37 -8.50 -6.02
CA ILE A 65 6.13 -7.30 -5.73
C ILE A 65 7.62 -7.60 -5.91
N HIS A 66 8.33 -6.67 -6.54
CA HIS A 66 9.77 -6.77 -6.71
C HIS A 66 10.46 -5.68 -5.90
N GLU A 67 11.71 -5.93 -5.52
CA GLU A 67 12.44 -5.08 -4.58
C GLU A 67 12.52 -3.61 -5.01
N ARG A 68 12.59 -3.35 -6.32
CA ARG A 68 12.73 -2.00 -6.83
C ARG A 68 11.41 -1.33 -7.18
N ASP A 69 10.30 -1.99 -6.92
CA ASP A 69 9.00 -1.42 -7.25
C ASP A 69 8.71 -0.18 -6.40
N GLU A 70 8.16 0.83 -7.05
CA GLU A 70 7.65 2.01 -6.37
C GLU A 70 6.17 1.78 -6.08
N ILE A 71 5.84 1.67 -4.80
CA ILE A 71 4.49 1.31 -4.37
C ILE A 71 3.83 2.52 -3.71
N ALA A 72 2.58 2.76 -4.03
CA ALA A 72 1.82 3.85 -3.46
C ALA A 72 0.44 3.38 -3.04
N ILE A 73 -0.04 3.88 -1.91
CA ILE A 73 -1.40 3.67 -1.45
C ILE A 73 -2.22 4.87 -1.87
N ILE A 74 -3.23 4.62 -2.69
CA ILE A 74 -4.10 5.65 -3.23
C ILE A 74 -5.44 5.55 -2.52
N PRO A 75 -5.79 6.53 -1.68
CA PRO A 75 -7.08 6.47 -1.00
C PRO A 75 -8.24 6.67 -1.97
N PRO A 76 -9.44 6.27 -1.59
CA PRO A 76 -10.59 6.50 -2.46
C PRO A 76 -10.83 7.98 -2.65
N VAL A 77 -11.25 8.35 -3.86
CA VAL A 77 -11.63 9.73 -4.17
C VAL A 77 -13.09 9.90 -3.76
N SER A 78 -13.33 10.80 -2.80
CA SER A 78 -14.67 11.02 -2.31
C SER A 78 -15.37 12.11 -3.10
N GLY A 79 -16.66 11.93 -3.27
CA GLY A 79 -17.54 13.00 -3.72
C GLY A 79 -17.44 13.39 -5.17
N GLY A 80 -16.94 12.53 -5.95
CA GLY A 80 -16.96 12.77 -7.38
C GLY A 80 -16.13 13.89 -7.84
#